data_2a6ae1b9cdab8d4d26ae819107fbf616
#
_entry.id   2a6ae1b9cdab8d4d26ae819107fbf616
#
_cell.length_a   1.000
_cell.length_b   1.000
_cell.length_c   1.000
_cell.angle_alpha   90.00
_cell.angle_beta   90.00
_cell.angle_gamma   90.00
#
_symmetry.space_group_name_H-M   'P 1'
#
loop_
_entity.id
_entity.type
_entity.pdbx_description
1 polymer ?
#
loop_
_entity_poly.entity_id
_entity_poly.type
_entity_poly.pdbx_seq_one_letter_code
_entity_poly.pdbx_strand_id
1 'polypeptide(L)'
;MNVEKVDETEDVLKLKLEDTDEAVANALRRAMVSKVPTLAVKHLEVTKNDSGLFDEILANRVGQVPFTIPENMEAEDEIHVALTQEGPGKALAEDMQTDNEEARPINPDTELVTLKEDQDLEFEAVAVLGHGKEHAKHQGGTVGYEKVDENEYLFRIESTSGYSNEELFNEALKVLQDELEEFKAFTEEL
;
A
#
# COMPACT_ATOMS: atom_id res chain seq x y z
N MET A 1 -21.16 12.93 -13.60
CA MET A 1 -20.15 13.01 -12.51
C MET A 1 -19.01 13.89 -12.98
N ASN A 2 -18.66 14.91 -12.23
CA ASN A 2 -17.55 15.81 -12.46
C ASN A 2 -16.57 15.69 -11.28
N VAL A 3 -15.26 15.82 -11.53
CA VAL A 3 -14.22 15.73 -10.50
C VAL A 3 -13.38 16.98 -10.56
N GLU A 4 -13.28 17.70 -9.44
CA GLU A 4 -12.49 18.92 -9.30
C GLU A 4 -11.43 18.73 -8.20
N LYS A 5 -10.17 19.06 -8.52
CA LYS A 5 -9.11 19.14 -7.50
C LYS A 5 -9.28 20.46 -6.73
N VAL A 6 -9.59 20.34 -5.44
CA VAL A 6 -9.82 21.49 -4.56
C VAL A 6 -8.54 21.96 -3.89
N ASP A 7 -7.73 21.00 -3.43
CA ASP A 7 -6.49 21.28 -2.68
C ASP A 7 -5.56 20.08 -2.76
N GLU A 8 -4.26 20.32 -2.69
CA GLU A 8 -3.25 19.29 -2.65
C GLU A 8 -2.05 19.77 -1.81
N THR A 9 -1.67 18.92 -0.87
CA THR A 9 -0.44 19.07 -0.10
C THR A 9 0.44 17.85 -0.36
N GLU A 10 1.64 17.82 0.21
CA GLU A 10 2.53 16.66 0.12
C GLU A 10 1.84 15.36 0.58
N ASP A 11 1.05 15.43 1.64
CA ASP A 11 0.43 14.25 2.26
C ASP A 11 -1.01 14.01 1.80
N VAL A 12 -1.76 15.04 1.42
CA VAL A 12 -3.22 14.97 1.28
C VAL A 12 -3.71 15.60 -0.02
N LEU A 13 -4.51 14.85 -0.76
CA LEU A 13 -5.29 15.33 -1.90
C LEU A 13 -6.76 15.51 -1.51
N LYS A 14 -7.35 16.66 -1.87
CA LYS A 14 -8.79 16.91 -1.73
C LYS A 14 -9.44 17.00 -3.10
N LEU A 15 -10.39 16.12 -3.35
CA LEU A 15 -11.18 16.07 -4.57
C LEU A 15 -12.66 16.33 -4.27
N LYS A 16 -13.29 17.21 -5.03
CA LYS A 16 -14.74 17.39 -5.02
C LYS A 16 -15.35 16.59 -6.15
N LEU A 17 -16.29 15.73 -5.82
CA LEU A 17 -17.10 14.98 -6.77
C LEU A 17 -18.49 15.60 -6.83
N GLU A 18 -18.95 15.96 -8.04
CA GLU A 18 -20.26 16.52 -8.32
C GLU A 18 -21.08 15.58 -9.21
N ASP A 19 -22.40 15.73 -9.20
CA ASP A 19 -23.35 14.91 -9.95
C ASP A 19 -23.16 13.39 -9.69
N THR A 20 -23.00 13.04 -8.43
CA THR A 20 -22.83 11.65 -7.99
C THR A 20 -23.69 11.35 -6.76
N ASP A 21 -23.88 10.08 -6.45
CA ASP A 21 -24.61 9.66 -5.26
C ASP A 21 -23.68 9.04 -4.19
N GLU A 22 -24.25 8.81 -3.02
CA GLU A 22 -23.51 8.24 -1.88
C GLU A 22 -22.99 6.83 -2.17
N ALA A 23 -23.69 6.04 -2.99
CA ALA A 23 -23.28 4.69 -3.32
C ALA A 23 -21.97 4.70 -4.14
N VAL A 24 -21.88 5.58 -5.13
CA VAL A 24 -20.66 5.76 -5.93
C VAL A 24 -19.52 6.34 -5.08
N ALA A 25 -19.81 7.37 -4.26
CA ALA A 25 -18.81 7.94 -3.36
C ALA A 25 -18.24 6.87 -2.41
N ASN A 26 -19.10 6.06 -1.78
CA ASN A 26 -18.64 4.99 -0.90
C ASN A 26 -17.93 3.85 -1.65
N ALA A 27 -18.36 3.52 -2.89
CA ALA A 27 -17.67 2.53 -3.72
C ALA A 27 -16.23 2.96 -4.02
N LEU A 28 -16.01 4.22 -4.43
CA LEU A 28 -14.68 4.81 -4.66
C LEU A 28 -13.83 4.78 -3.40
N ARG A 29 -14.36 5.24 -2.26
CA ARG A 29 -13.64 5.20 -0.99
C ARG A 29 -13.21 3.76 -0.65
N ARG A 30 -14.11 2.80 -0.76
CA ARG A 30 -13.83 1.38 -0.47
C ARG A 30 -12.82 0.79 -1.45
N ALA A 31 -12.89 1.17 -2.72
CA ALA A 31 -11.92 0.72 -3.72
C ALA A 31 -10.51 1.19 -3.35
N MET A 32 -10.31 2.48 -3.06
CA MET A 32 -9.02 3.03 -2.63
C MET A 32 -8.47 2.36 -1.37
N VAL A 33 -9.32 2.09 -0.38
CA VAL A 33 -8.87 1.51 0.90
C VAL A 33 -8.59 0.01 0.80
N SER A 34 -9.38 -0.75 0.02
CA SER A 34 -9.39 -2.21 0.18
C SER A 34 -9.30 -3.03 -1.10
N LYS A 35 -9.40 -2.41 -2.27
CA LYS A 35 -9.42 -3.14 -3.55
C LYS A 35 -8.23 -2.86 -4.45
N VAL A 36 -7.62 -1.68 -4.35
CA VAL A 36 -6.39 -1.35 -5.09
C VAL A 36 -5.27 -2.26 -4.61
N PRO A 37 -4.55 -2.96 -5.52
CA PRO A 37 -3.43 -3.82 -5.14
C PRO A 37 -2.26 -2.99 -4.66
N THR A 38 -1.58 -3.43 -3.59
CA THR A 38 -0.38 -2.77 -3.05
C THR A 38 0.70 -3.79 -2.74
N LEU A 39 1.96 -3.37 -2.83
CA LEU A 39 3.12 -4.22 -2.60
C LEU A 39 3.56 -4.17 -1.13
N ALA A 40 3.58 -5.34 -0.48
CA ALA A 40 4.07 -5.49 0.89
C ALA A 40 4.63 -6.90 1.14
N VAL A 41 5.52 -7.04 2.14
CA VAL A 41 6.10 -8.32 2.51
C VAL A 41 5.02 -9.28 3.02
N LYS A 42 4.89 -10.42 2.36
CA LYS A 42 3.96 -11.50 2.71
C LYS A 42 4.58 -12.53 3.63
N HIS A 43 5.82 -12.90 3.34
CA HIS A 43 6.56 -13.93 4.05
C HIS A 43 7.93 -13.41 4.46
N LEU A 44 8.40 -13.78 5.65
CA LEU A 44 9.72 -13.43 6.18
C LEU A 44 10.34 -14.68 6.77
N GLU A 45 11.60 -14.95 6.40
CA GLU A 45 12.43 -16.01 6.95
C GLU A 45 13.64 -15.38 7.67
N VAL A 46 13.70 -15.55 8.98
CA VAL A 46 14.74 -14.99 9.82
C VAL A 46 15.88 -16.01 9.95
N THR A 47 17.05 -15.66 9.41
CA THR A 47 18.26 -16.47 9.51
C THR A 47 18.99 -16.19 10.83
N LYS A 48 19.05 -14.93 11.25
CA LYS A 48 19.68 -14.51 12.49
C LYS A 48 18.98 -13.30 13.09
N ASN A 49 18.70 -13.35 14.38
CA ASN A 49 18.12 -12.24 15.12
C ASN A 49 18.64 -12.22 16.56
N ASP A 50 19.71 -11.46 16.79
CA ASP A 50 20.26 -11.24 18.11
C ASP A 50 19.67 -10.00 18.80
N SER A 51 18.69 -9.34 18.16
CA SER A 51 18.04 -8.13 18.68
C SER A 51 17.17 -8.41 19.93
N GLY A 52 16.68 -7.35 20.53
CA GLY A 52 15.71 -7.46 21.63
C GLY A 52 14.26 -7.75 21.22
N LEU A 53 13.97 -7.88 19.91
CA LEU A 53 12.64 -8.19 19.39
C LEU A 53 12.51 -9.67 19.07
N PHE A 54 11.31 -10.22 19.32
CA PHE A 54 10.96 -11.54 18.81
C PHE A 54 10.74 -11.48 17.28
N ASP A 55 10.97 -12.60 16.60
CA ASP A 55 10.86 -12.70 15.13
C ASP A 55 9.48 -12.32 14.63
N GLU A 56 8.42 -12.63 15.39
CA GLU A 56 7.04 -12.28 15.02
C GLU A 56 6.80 -10.76 15.07
N ILE A 57 7.45 -10.05 15.99
CA ILE A 57 7.35 -8.58 16.08
C ILE A 57 8.15 -7.94 14.92
N LEU A 58 9.32 -8.48 14.62
CA LEU A 58 10.11 -8.06 13.46
C LEU A 58 9.33 -8.30 12.16
N ALA A 59 8.76 -9.48 11.97
CA ALA A 59 7.95 -9.83 10.81
C ALA A 59 6.73 -8.90 10.66
N ASN A 60 6.09 -8.52 11.76
CA ASN A 60 5.01 -7.53 11.72
C ASN A 60 5.51 -6.16 11.27
N ARG A 61 6.64 -5.68 11.77
CA ARG A 61 7.21 -4.39 11.37
C ARG A 61 7.62 -4.37 9.91
N VAL A 62 8.37 -5.37 9.46
CA VAL A 62 8.79 -5.52 8.06
C VAL A 62 7.57 -5.64 7.15
N GLY A 63 6.57 -6.42 7.55
CA GLY A 63 5.32 -6.59 6.80
C GLY A 63 4.52 -5.31 6.62
N GLN A 64 4.70 -4.30 7.46
CA GLN A 64 4.00 -3.01 7.36
C GLN A 64 4.78 -1.94 6.59
N VAL A 65 5.98 -2.24 6.13
CA VAL A 65 6.72 -1.33 5.25
C VAL A 65 6.09 -1.37 3.86
N PRO A 66 5.53 -0.27 3.36
CA PRO A 66 5.01 -0.21 2.00
C PRO A 66 6.15 -0.03 1.00
N PHE A 67 6.01 -0.62 -0.18
CA PHE A 67 6.96 -0.52 -1.28
C PHE A 67 6.35 0.19 -2.49
N THR A 68 7.19 0.86 -3.28
CA THR A 68 6.83 1.28 -4.64
C THR A 68 6.55 0.05 -5.49
N ILE A 69 5.61 0.17 -6.43
CA ILE A 69 5.18 -0.93 -7.27
C ILE A 69 5.90 -0.81 -8.61
N PRO A 70 6.69 -1.83 -9.03
CA PRO A 70 7.33 -1.84 -10.34
C PRO A 70 6.34 -1.73 -11.49
N GLU A 71 6.73 -1.06 -12.58
CA GLU A 71 5.92 -1.03 -13.79
C GLU A 71 5.69 -2.45 -14.31
N ASN A 72 4.45 -2.73 -14.75
CA ASN A 72 4.04 -4.02 -15.30
C ASN A 72 4.15 -5.22 -14.33
N MET A 73 4.16 -5.00 -13.02
CA MET A 73 4.10 -6.07 -12.04
C MET A 73 2.74 -6.76 -12.09
N GLU A 74 2.73 -8.08 -12.29
CA GLU A 74 1.53 -8.91 -12.31
C GLU A 74 1.21 -9.46 -10.91
N ALA A 75 -0.01 -9.92 -10.70
CA ALA A 75 -0.48 -10.39 -9.39
C ALA A 75 0.28 -11.63 -8.87
N GLU A 76 0.89 -12.41 -9.76
CA GLU A 76 1.65 -13.62 -9.43
C GLU A 76 3.15 -13.35 -9.25
N ASP A 77 3.60 -12.11 -9.51
CA ASP A 77 5.02 -11.75 -9.37
C ASP A 77 5.40 -11.61 -7.89
N GLU A 78 6.63 -12.00 -7.61
CA GLU A 78 7.22 -11.93 -6.29
C GLU A 78 8.49 -11.07 -6.33
N ILE A 79 8.68 -10.22 -5.32
CA ILE A 79 9.90 -9.45 -5.11
C ILE A 79 10.63 -10.02 -3.90
N HIS A 80 11.88 -10.44 -4.11
CA HIS A 80 12.73 -10.90 -3.02
C HIS A 80 13.40 -9.73 -2.34
N VAL A 81 13.32 -9.73 -1.02
CA VAL A 81 13.87 -8.70 -0.14
C VAL A 81 14.83 -9.36 0.84
N ALA A 82 15.99 -8.77 1.03
CA ALA A 82 16.97 -9.26 2.00
C ALA A 82 17.54 -8.12 2.84
N LEU A 83 17.89 -8.42 4.09
CA LEU A 83 18.60 -7.50 4.96
C LEU A 83 19.66 -8.24 5.75
N THR A 84 20.87 -7.66 5.79
CA THR A 84 21.94 -8.08 6.68
C THR A 84 22.51 -6.83 7.35
N GLN A 85 22.43 -6.77 8.67
CA GLN A 85 22.86 -5.61 9.46
C GLN A 85 23.64 -6.07 10.70
N GLU A 86 24.82 -5.49 10.90
CA GLU A 86 25.62 -5.67 12.10
C GLU A 86 25.48 -4.46 13.02
N GLY A 87 25.36 -4.70 14.34
CA GLY A 87 25.31 -3.64 15.34
C GLY A 87 26.70 -3.14 15.73
N PRO A 88 26.78 -2.00 16.46
CA PRO A 88 25.63 -1.25 16.97
C PRO A 88 25.06 -0.28 15.96
N GLY A 89 23.74 -0.15 15.92
CA GLY A 89 23.06 0.78 15.01
C GLY A 89 21.57 0.50 14.87
N LYS A 90 20.93 1.23 13.96
CA LYS A 90 19.54 1.00 13.59
C LYS A 90 19.49 0.24 12.27
N ALA A 91 18.69 -0.79 12.21
CA ALA A 91 18.26 -1.37 10.94
C ALA A 91 17.03 -0.59 10.46
N LEU A 92 17.14 0.05 9.32
CA LEU A 92 16.10 0.88 8.71
C LEU A 92 15.49 0.17 7.49
N ALA A 93 14.34 0.65 7.03
CA ALA A 93 13.73 0.13 5.83
C ALA A 93 14.63 0.31 4.59
N GLU A 94 15.40 1.39 4.51
CA GLU A 94 16.34 1.63 3.41
C GLU A 94 17.49 0.61 3.32
N ASP A 95 17.78 -0.09 4.41
CA ASP A 95 18.81 -1.13 4.44
C ASP A 95 18.35 -2.43 3.77
N MET A 96 17.04 -2.57 3.51
CA MET A 96 16.49 -3.71 2.77
C MET A 96 16.88 -3.62 1.30
N GLN A 97 17.48 -4.69 0.79
CA GLN A 97 17.83 -4.85 -0.61
C GLN A 97 16.75 -5.66 -1.32
N THR A 98 16.38 -5.24 -2.51
CA THR A 98 15.37 -5.92 -3.35
C THR A 98 16.03 -6.42 -4.63
N ASP A 99 15.53 -7.48 -5.22
CA ASP A 99 15.94 -8.01 -6.51
C ASP A 99 15.39 -7.21 -7.70
N ASN A 100 14.54 -6.21 -7.44
CA ASN A 100 14.02 -5.26 -8.42
C ASN A 100 14.26 -3.82 -7.95
N GLU A 101 15.05 -3.07 -8.72
CA GLU A 101 15.45 -1.69 -8.37
C GLU A 101 14.28 -0.69 -8.29
N GLU A 102 13.12 -1.01 -8.88
CA GLU A 102 11.92 -0.18 -8.82
C GLU A 102 11.11 -0.42 -7.54
N ALA A 103 11.28 -1.58 -6.90
CA ALA A 103 10.63 -1.90 -5.62
C ALA A 103 11.45 -1.37 -4.45
N ARG A 104 11.07 -0.21 -3.92
CA ARG A 104 11.79 0.45 -2.81
C ARG A 104 10.84 0.78 -1.67
N PRO A 105 11.30 0.74 -0.40
CA PRO A 105 10.53 1.24 0.73
C PRO A 105 10.14 2.71 0.52
N ILE A 106 8.86 3.05 0.72
CA ILE A 106 8.36 4.42 0.56
C ILE A 106 8.84 5.32 1.68
N ASN A 107 8.95 4.77 2.89
CA ASN A 107 9.45 5.45 4.07
C ASN A 107 10.82 4.85 4.44
N PRO A 108 11.91 5.29 3.82
CA PRO A 108 13.23 4.68 3.96
C PRO A 108 13.79 4.74 5.38
N ASP A 109 13.46 5.77 6.15
CA ASP A 109 13.88 6.02 7.53
C ASP A 109 13.05 5.25 8.59
N THR A 110 12.12 4.39 8.17
CA THR A 110 11.34 3.55 9.09
C THR A 110 12.27 2.60 9.85
N GLU A 111 12.31 2.73 11.18
CA GLU A 111 13.12 1.87 12.05
C GLU A 111 12.48 0.48 12.20
N LEU A 112 13.19 -0.54 11.74
CA LEU A 112 12.81 -1.95 11.94
C LEU A 112 13.21 -2.41 13.34
N VAL A 113 14.49 -2.20 13.72
CA VAL A 113 14.99 -2.52 15.04
C VAL A 113 16.29 -1.77 15.33
N THR A 114 16.58 -1.52 16.61
CA THR A 114 17.91 -1.06 17.07
C THR A 114 18.74 -2.25 17.56
N LEU A 115 19.93 -2.38 17.02
CA LEU A 115 20.95 -3.40 17.40
C LEU A 115 21.98 -2.79 18.33
N LYS A 116 22.41 -3.56 19.34
CA LYS A 116 23.53 -3.22 20.25
C LYS A 116 24.84 -3.79 19.71
N GLU A 117 25.94 -3.54 20.46
CA GLU A 117 27.23 -4.18 20.16
C GLU A 117 27.06 -5.72 20.17
N ASP A 118 27.73 -6.40 19.25
CA ASP A 118 27.71 -7.86 19.06
C ASP A 118 26.31 -8.45 18.78
N GLN A 119 25.38 -7.65 18.23
CA GLN A 119 24.08 -8.12 17.75
C GLN A 119 24.00 -8.00 16.24
N ASP A 120 23.50 -9.05 15.60
CA ASP A 120 23.31 -9.11 14.16
C ASP A 120 21.85 -9.40 13.84
N LEU A 121 21.42 -8.94 12.67
CA LEU A 121 20.12 -9.22 12.09
C LEU A 121 20.32 -9.65 10.63
N GLU A 122 19.74 -10.81 10.27
CA GLU A 122 19.74 -11.32 8.91
C GLU A 122 18.39 -11.97 8.61
N PHE A 123 17.74 -11.54 7.53
CA PHE A 123 16.52 -12.15 7.06
C PHE A 123 16.39 -12.07 5.53
N GLU A 124 15.59 -12.98 4.99
CA GLU A 124 15.05 -12.94 3.64
C GLU A 124 13.53 -12.82 3.69
N ALA A 125 12.94 -12.14 2.72
CA ALA A 125 11.51 -11.94 2.67
C ALA A 125 11.01 -11.94 1.23
N VAL A 126 9.71 -12.20 1.07
CA VAL A 126 9.02 -12.14 -0.21
C VAL A 126 7.88 -11.12 -0.11
N ALA A 127 7.91 -10.09 -0.94
CA ALA A 127 6.85 -9.12 -1.10
C ALA A 127 5.99 -9.47 -2.32
N VAL A 128 4.69 -9.29 -2.19
CA VAL A 128 3.69 -9.58 -3.23
C VAL A 128 2.65 -8.48 -3.31
N LEU A 129 1.97 -8.38 -4.45
CA LEU A 129 0.74 -7.61 -4.56
C LEU A 129 -0.36 -8.27 -3.73
N GLY A 130 -1.09 -7.47 -3.00
CA GLY A 130 -2.24 -7.91 -2.21
C GLY A 130 -3.23 -6.77 -1.99
N HIS A 131 -4.37 -7.08 -1.40
CA HIS A 131 -5.48 -6.15 -1.25
C HIS A 131 -5.76 -5.87 0.23
N GLY A 132 -6.18 -4.65 0.55
CA GLY A 132 -6.56 -4.25 1.91
C GLY A 132 -7.69 -5.08 2.51
N LYS A 133 -8.50 -5.71 1.67
CA LYS A 133 -9.53 -6.67 2.09
C LYS A 133 -8.93 -7.94 2.74
N GLU A 134 -7.73 -8.35 2.31
CA GLU A 134 -7.06 -9.56 2.81
C GLU A 134 -6.29 -9.26 4.10
N HIS A 135 -5.54 -8.15 4.10
CA HIS A 135 -4.77 -7.72 5.26
C HIS A 135 -4.54 -6.22 5.26
N ALA A 136 -4.55 -5.59 6.44
CA ALA A 136 -4.40 -4.14 6.60
C ALA A 136 -3.08 -3.57 6.03
N LYS A 137 -2.01 -4.37 5.94
CA LYS A 137 -0.74 -3.96 5.32
C LYS A 137 -0.86 -3.60 3.83
N HIS A 138 -1.90 -4.10 3.18
CA HIS A 138 -2.22 -3.83 1.78
C HIS A 138 -3.31 -2.76 1.61
N GLN A 139 -3.56 -1.93 2.62
CA GLN A 139 -4.45 -0.79 2.45
C GLN A 139 -3.78 0.27 1.57
N GLY A 140 -4.50 0.75 0.55
CA GLY A 140 -3.99 1.77 -0.36
C GLY A 140 -3.77 3.13 0.32
N GLY A 141 -4.61 3.48 1.30
CA GLY A 141 -4.50 4.73 2.02
C GLY A 141 -5.60 4.96 3.03
N THR A 142 -5.51 6.10 3.71
CA THR A 142 -6.57 6.65 4.57
C THR A 142 -7.47 7.54 3.74
N VAL A 143 -8.71 7.13 3.52
CA VAL A 143 -9.65 7.83 2.66
C VAL A 143 -10.98 8.08 3.38
N GLY A 144 -11.38 9.34 3.46
CA GLY A 144 -12.67 9.77 3.95
C GLY A 144 -13.37 10.70 2.97
N TYR A 145 -14.66 10.85 3.11
CA TYR A 145 -15.42 11.90 2.41
C TYR A 145 -16.48 12.51 3.32
N GLU A 146 -16.86 13.74 3.00
CA GLU A 146 -18.03 14.40 3.58
C GLU A 146 -19.01 14.80 2.47
N LYS A 147 -20.30 14.76 2.77
CA LYS A 147 -21.33 15.28 1.90
C LYS A 147 -21.41 16.78 2.09
N VAL A 148 -21.12 17.55 1.03
CA VAL A 148 -21.09 19.01 1.05
C VAL A 148 -22.43 19.58 0.67
N ASP A 149 -23.10 18.98 -0.34
CA ASP A 149 -24.42 19.34 -0.82
C ASP A 149 -25.15 18.12 -1.41
N GLU A 150 -26.36 18.27 -1.92
CA GLU A 150 -27.06 17.22 -2.64
C GLU A 150 -26.25 16.81 -3.87
N ASN A 151 -25.87 15.53 -3.94
CA ASN A 151 -25.00 14.95 -4.99
C ASN A 151 -23.57 15.53 -5.08
N GLU A 152 -23.07 16.16 -4.01
CA GLU A 152 -21.70 16.68 -3.93
C GLU A 152 -20.96 16.10 -2.72
N TYR A 153 -19.75 15.60 -2.96
CA TYR A 153 -18.90 14.96 -1.94
C TYR A 153 -17.47 15.50 -2.02
N LEU A 154 -16.93 15.88 -0.87
CA LEU A 154 -15.53 16.27 -0.72
C LEU A 154 -14.72 15.11 -0.15
N PHE A 155 -13.81 14.57 -0.95
CA PHE A 155 -12.90 13.52 -0.56
C PHE A 155 -11.63 14.11 0.03
N ARG A 156 -11.10 13.42 1.06
CA ARG A 156 -9.76 13.57 1.57
C ARG A 156 -9.04 12.23 1.38
N ILE A 157 -7.95 12.25 0.62
CA ILE A 157 -7.17 11.07 0.24
C ILE A 157 -5.75 11.26 0.75
N GLU A 158 -5.25 10.28 1.50
CA GLU A 158 -3.89 10.21 2.01
C GLU A 158 -3.37 8.80 1.72
N SER A 159 -2.54 8.67 0.69
CA SER A 159 -1.94 7.38 0.31
C SER A 159 -0.95 6.93 1.38
N THR A 160 -1.03 5.66 1.74
CA THR A 160 -0.06 4.97 2.61
C THR A 160 0.62 3.80 1.88
N SER A 161 0.52 3.78 0.56
CA SER A 161 1.02 2.73 -0.33
C SER A 161 1.99 3.27 -1.37
N GLY A 162 2.41 2.44 -2.31
CA GLY A 162 3.31 2.80 -3.40
C GLY A 162 2.75 3.79 -4.43
N TYR A 163 1.52 4.18 -4.29
CA TYR A 163 0.86 5.15 -5.17
C TYR A 163 0.93 6.56 -4.59
N SER A 164 1.05 7.56 -5.44
CA SER A 164 0.68 8.94 -5.08
C SER A 164 -0.84 9.03 -4.81
N ASN A 165 -1.29 10.12 -4.20
CA ASN A 165 -2.72 10.31 -3.93
C ASN A 165 -3.58 10.30 -5.21
N GLU A 166 -3.07 10.88 -6.31
CA GLU A 166 -3.77 10.88 -7.60
C GLU A 166 -3.77 9.49 -8.25
N GLU A 167 -2.64 8.77 -8.21
CA GLU A 167 -2.55 7.41 -8.72
C GLU A 167 -3.48 6.48 -7.97
N LEU A 168 -3.54 6.56 -6.64
CA LEU A 168 -4.46 5.76 -5.82
C LEU A 168 -5.93 5.96 -6.23
N PHE A 169 -6.33 7.21 -6.48
CA PHE A 169 -7.67 7.52 -6.97
C PHE A 169 -7.93 6.93 -8.37
N ASN A 170 -6.96 7.08 -9.28
CA ASN A 170 -7.07 6.57 -10.65
C ASN A 170 -7.10 5.03 -10.70
N GLU A 171 -6.26 4.35 -9.89
CA GLU A 171 -6.28 2.89 -9.78
C GLU A 171 -7.62 2.40 -9.19
N ALA A 172 -8.18 3.09 -8.22
CA ALA A 172 -9.50 2.76 -7.71
C ALA A 172 -10.61 2.87 -8.76
N LEU A 173 -10.53 3.84 -9.67
CA LEU A 173 -11.45 3.95 -10.79
C LEU A 173 -11.30 2.77 -11.77
N LYS A 174 -10.06 2.37 -12.10
CA LYS A 174 -9.80 1.21 -12.95
C LYS A 174 -10.39 -0.06 -12.35
N VAL A 175 -10.11 -0.32 -11.06
CA VAL A 175 -10.66 -1.49 -10.35
C VAL A 175 -12.19 -1.53 -10.42
N LEU A 176 -12.86 -0.39 -10.22
CA LEU A 176 -14.32 -0.33 -10.31
C LEU A 176 -14.83 -0.53 -11.75
N GLN A 177 -14.10 -0.05 -12.75
CA GLN A 177 -14.42 -0.28 -14.16
C GLN A 177 -14.30 -1.75 -14.51
N ASP A 178 -13.23 -2.42 -14.13
CA ASP A 178 -12.99 -3.83 -14.38
C ASP A 178 -14.08 -4.71 -13.74
N GLU A 179 -14.45 -4.43 -12.47
CA GLU A 179 -15.56 -5.12 -11.81
C GLU A 179 -16.91 -4.94 -12.53
N LEU A 180 -17.15 -3.76 -13.09
CA LEU A 180 -18.37 -3.51 -13.88
C LEU A 180 -18.35 -4.25 -15.23
N GLU A 181 -17.20 -4.37 -15.87
CA GLU A 181 -17.04 -5.11 -17.11
C GLU A 181 -17.21 -6.61 -16.88
N GLU A 182 -16.62 -7.16 -15.82
CA GLU A 182 -16.84 -8.55 -15.42
C GLU A 182 -18.32 -8.83 -15.13
N PHE A 183 -19.00 -7.93 -14.43
CA PHE A 183 -20.42 -8.08 -14.14
C PHE A 183 -21.27 -8.04 -15.42
N LYS A 184 -20.95 -7.17 -16.38
CA LYS A 184 -21.63 -7.14 -17.68
C LYS A 184 -21.44 -8.45 -18.45
N ALA A 185 -20.20 -8.93 -18.54
CA ALA A 185 -19.90 -10.20 -19.21
C ALA A 185 -20.71 -11.36 -18.61
N PHE A 186 -20.79 -11.43 -17.28
CA PHE A 186 -21.60 -12.44 -16.59
C PHE A 186 -23.10 -12.33 -16.91
N THR A 187 -23.63 -11.10 -17.06
CA THR A 187 -25.07 -10.91 -17.37
C THR A 187 -25.42 -11.19 -18.84
N GLU A 188 -24.45 -11.13 -19.76
CA GLU A 188 -24.65 -11.48 -21.17
C GLU A 188 -24.71 -13.00 -21.40
N GLU A 189 -24.24 -13.81 -20.45
CA GLU A 189 -24.29 -15.26 -20.45
C GLU A 189 -25.61 -15.84 -19.88
N LEU A 190 -26.47 -14.97 -19.28
CA LEU A 190 -27.77 -15.34 -18.72
C LEU A 190 -28.90 -15.25 -19.75
#